data_460a5989df5cfd8e3051b8cd3e679b64
#
_entry.id   460a5989df5cfd8e3051b8cd3e679b64
#
_cell.length_a   1.000
_cell.length_b   1.000
_cell.length_c   1.000
_cell.angle_alpha   90.00
_cell.angle_beta   90.00
_cell.angle_gamma   90.00
#
_symmetry.space_group_name_H-M   'P 1'
#
loop_
_entity.id
_entity.type
_entity.pdbx_description
1 polymer ?
#
loop_
_entity_poly.entity_id
_entity_poly.type
_entity_poly.pdbx_seq_one_letter_code
_entity_poly.pdbx_strand_id
1 'polypeptide(L)'
;LVKAFYPAEDVKMVEETPADGAALLRLVVSFVMPDAGNGDMEIRPDDPYSEEGLGIGTTIRVRIYEPTEELKTEEAVILQTDERKEIKNELKRLLYRVLSAHTNQQLPWGNLTGIRPTKIPMALLEQGWKNSDIASYMRSTYYTSNEKTALAIAIANRERHLLKDINYENGYSLYVGIPFCPSICLYCSFSSSPISIWKDQVDAYLDALCKEIDYASEAFADKELNTVYIGGGTPTTLEPTQLDRLLTKLEERFDYSRLREFTVEAGRPDSHLFSLLDLDY
;
A
#
# COMPACT_ATOMS: atom_id res chain seq x y z
N LEU A 1 -3.51 -11.35 -6.42
CA LEU A 1 -4.93 -11.45 -6.81
C LEU A 1 -5.50 -12.83 -6.47
N VAL A 2 -4.83 -13.94 -6.81
CA VAL A 2 -5.30 -15.31 -6.49
C VAL A 2 -5.62 -15.46 -5.00
N LYS A 3 -4.73 -15.03 -4.11
CA LYS A 3 -4.95 -15.07 -2.64
C LYS A 3 -6.20 -14.32 -2.18
N ALA A 4 -6.67 -13.32 -2.93
CA ALA A 4 -7.90 -12.60 -2.59
C ALA A 4 -9.18 -13.42 -2.84
N PHE A 5 -9.13 -14.37 -3.78
CA PHE A 5 -10.22 -15.34 -4.02
C PHE A 5 -10.13 -16.58 -3.11
N TYR A 6 -8.93 -16.92 -2.66
CA TYR A 6 -8.65 -18.10 -1.82
C TYR A 6 -7.91 -17.67 -0.54
N PRO A 7 -8.56 -16.93 0.37
CA PRO A 7 -7.90 -16.37 1.55
C PRO A 7 -7.42 -17.39 2.55
N ALA A 8 -8.07 -18.57 2.61
CA ALA A 8 -7.72 -19.65 3.52
C ALA A 8 -6.60 -20.57 2.96
N GLU A 9 -6.38 -20.56 1.64
CA GLU A 9 -5.50 -21.49 0.97
C GLU A 9 -4.08 -20.95 0.82
N ASP A 10 -3.08 -21.81 0.86
CA ASP A 10 -1.72 -21.43 0.50
C ASP A 10 -1.56 -21.33 -1.01
N VAL A 11 -1.12 -20.15 -1.47
CA VAL A 11 -0.85 -19.87 -2.87
C VAL A 11 0.65 -19.83 -3.08
N LYS A 12 1.16 -20.80 -3.86
CA LYS A 12 2.57 -20.85 -4.26
C LYS A 12 2.69 -20.64 -5.75
N MET A 13 3.66 -19.84 -6.15
CA MET A 13 4.08 -19.71 -7.54
C MET A 13 5.21 -20.71 -7.77
N VAL A 14 5.06 -21.56 -8.79
CA VAL A 14 6.00 -22.61 -9.12
C VAL A 14 6.25 -22.60 -10.63
N GLU A 15 7.45 -22.96 -11.05
CA GLU A 15 7.83 -23.05 -12.46
C GLU A 15 7.39 -24.38 -13.07
N GLU A 16 7.45 -25.45 -12.27
CA GLU A 16 7.04 -26.78 -12.68
C GLU A 16 5.95 -27.31 -11.73
N THR A 17 5.05 -28.13 -12.29
CA THR A 17 4.01 -28.76 -11.48
C THR A 17 4.64 -29.73 -10.49
N PRO A 18 4.40 -29.59 -9.17
CA PRO A 18 4.90 -30.55 -8.19
C PRO A 18 4.39 -31.96 -8.47
N ALA A 19 5.28 -32.94 -8.38
CA ALA A 19 4.96 -34.36 -8.66
C ALA A 19 4.03 -35.00 -7.61
N ASP A 20 3.82 -34.37 -6.46
CA ASP A 20 3.12 -34.91 -5.29
C ASP A 20 1.59 -34.80 -5.32
N GLY A 21 1.04 -34.16 -6.37
CA GLY A 21 -0.43 -34.05 -6.54
C GLY A 21 -1.18 -33.31 -5.42
N ALA A 22 -0.47 -32.63 -4.53
CA ALA A 22 -1.04 -32.01 -3.34
C ALA A 22 -1.80 -30.69 -3.59
N ALA A 23 -1.80 -30.17 -4.81
CA ALA A 23 -2.47 -28.92 -5.15
C ALA A 23 -3.98 -29.13 -5.29
N LEU A 24 -4.78 -28.33 -4.54
CA LEU A 24 -6.25 -28.30 -4.68
C LEU A 24 -6.70 -27.68 -6.01
N LEU A 25 -5.88 -26.86 -6.61
CA LEU A 25 -6.15 -26.17 -7.85
C LEU A 25 -4.83 -25.75 -8.50
N ARG A 26 -4.72 -25.89 -9.81
CA ARG A 26 -3.60 -25.39 -10.59
C ARG A 26 -4.06 -24.29 -11.55
N LEU A 27 -3.47 -23.09 -11.43
CA LEU A 27 -3.69 -21.98 -12.33
C LEU A 27 -2.46 -21.79 -13.21
N VAL A 28 -2.63 -21.88 -14.52
CA VAL A 28 -1.57 -21.74 -15.52
C VAL A 28 -1.77 -20.45 -16.30
N VAL A 29 -0.75 -19.62 -16.37
CA VAL A 29 -0.69 -18.42 -17.21
C VAL A 29 0.34 -18.67 -18.29
N SER A 30 -0.06 -18.54 -19.56
CA SER A 30 0.85 -18.67 -20.69
C SER A 30 0.74 -17.46 -21.62
N PHE A 31 1.86 -17.15 -22.28
CA PHE A 31 1.96 -16.10 -23.29
C PHE A 31 2.31 -16.77 -24.62
N VAL A 32 1.51 -16.52 -25.66
CA VAL A 32 1.69 -17.09 -26.99
C VAL A 32 2.01 -15.97 -27.97
N MET A 33 3.20 -16.02 -28.54
CA MET A 33 3.67 -15.01 -29.48
C MET A 33 3.04 -15.21 -30.88
N PRO A 34 2.79 -14.13 -31.62
CA PRO A 34 2.11 -14.21 -32.95
C PRO A 34 2.86 -15.04 -34.00
N ASP A 35 4.18 -15.12 -33.91
CA ASP A 35 5.04 -15.84 -34.87
C ASP A 35 5.48 -17.24 -34.43
N ALA A 36 5.01 -17.73 -33.30
CA ALA A 36 5.29 -19.10 -32.85
C ALA A 36 4.48 -20.07 -33.72
N GLY A 37 5.08 -20.59 -34.80
CA GLY A 37 4.45 -21.62 -35.60
C GLY A 37 4.03 -22.83 -34.80
N ASN A 38 2.74 -23.15 -34.80
CA ASN A 38 2.04 -24.33 -34.28
C ASN A 38 2.49 -24.96 -32.94
N GLY A 39 3.28 -24.27 -32.12
CA GLY A 39 3.64 -24.68 -30.77
C GLY A 39 3.40 -23.50 -29.81
N ASP A 40 2.59 -23.71 -28.78
CA ASP A 40 2.53 -22.81 -27.65
C ASP A 40 3.96 -22.68 -27.10
N MET A 41 4.64 -21.56 -27.40
CA MET A 41 5.89 -21.25 -26.75
C MET A 41 5.51 -20.74 -25.36
N GLU A 42 5.49 -21.66 -24.39
CA GLU A 42 5.39 -21.28 -22.98
C GLU A 42 6.64 -20.45 -22.68
N ILE A 43 6.49 -19.15 -22.50
CA ILE A 43 7.54 -18.33 -21.92
C ILE A 43 7.69 -18.86 -20.50
N ARG A 44 8.79 -19.57 -20.26
CA ARG A 44 9.14 -20.06 -18.93
C ARG A 44 9.42 -18.84 -18.05
N PRO A 45 8.98 -18.83 -16.78
CA PRO A 45 9.15 -17.73 -15.86
C PRO A 45 10.57 -17.59 -15.29
N ASP A 46 11.59 -18.12 -15.97
CA ASP A 46 13.00 -17.97 -15.54
C ASP A 46 13.42 -16.51 -15.45
N ASP A 47 12.69 -15.63 -16.14
CA ASP A 47 12.71 -14.19 -15.91
C ASP A 47 11.29 -13.63 -16.08
N PRO A 48 10.49 -13.54 -14.99
CA PRO A 48 9.19 -12.88 -15.03
C PRO A 48 9.30 -11.39 -15.41
N TYR A 49 10.49 -10.90 -15.68
CA TYR A 49 10.82 -9.53 -16.08
C TYR A 49 11.58 -9.46 -17.41
N SER A 50 11.83 -10.56 -18.13
CA SER A 50 12.32 -10.51 -19.50
C SER A 50 11.20 -9.91 -20.37
N GLU A 51 11.26 -8.60 -20.52
CA GLU A 51 10.26 -7.75 -21.19
C GLU A 51 10.39 -7.80 -22.70
N GLU A 52 11.43 -8.46 -23.19
CA GLU A 52 11.72 -8.59 -24.61
C GLU A 52 10.73 -9.57 -25.25
N GLY A 53 9.77 -8.99 -25.97
CA GLY A 53 8.86 -9.73 -26.84
C GLY A 53 7.38 -9.72 -26.48
N LEU A 54 6.97 -9.30 -25.29
CA LEU A 54 5.55 -9.14 -24.96
C LEU A 54 5.01 -7.83 -25.56
N GLY A 55 4.01 -7.93 -26.44
CA GLY A 55 3.43 -6.77 -27.07
C GLY A 55 2.23 -7.09 -27.93
N ILE A 56 1.92 -6.20 -28.85
CA ILE A 56 0.77 -6.32 -29.78
C ILE A 56 0.80 -7.67 -30.48
N GLY A 57 -0.34 -8.37 -30.45
CA GLY A 57 -0.52 -9.70 -31.03
C GLY A 57 -0.19 -10.86 -30.10
N THR A 58 0.53 -10.64 -28.99
CA THR A 58 0.75 -11.68 -27.99
C THR A 58 -0.57 -12.09 -27.34
N THR A 59 -0.84 -13.38 -27.24
CA THR A 59 -2.02 -13.92 -26.57
C THR A 59 -1.66 -14.28 -25.13
N ILE A 60 -2.33 -13.65 -24.15
CA ILE A 60 -2.30 -14.10 -22.75
C ILE A 60 -3.41 -15.12 -22.58
N ARG A 61 -3.09 -16.29 -22.03
CA ARG A 61 -4.04 -17.35 -21.75
C ARG A 61 -3.97 -17.76 -20.29
N VAL A 62 -5.13 -17.90 -19.66
CA VAL A 62 -5.25 -18.35 -18.26
C VAL A 62 -6.10 -19.60 -18.24
N ARG A 63 -5.60 -20.66 -17.61
CA ARG A 63 -6.27 -21.95 -17.46
C ARG A 63 -6.33 -22.34 -16.01
N ILE A 64 -7.44 -22.94 -15.60
CA ILE A 64 -7.62 -23.54 -14.27
C ILE A 64 -7.84 -25.04 -14.44
N TYR A 65 -7.05 -25.81 -13.71
CA TYR A 65 -7.13 -27.26 -13.64
C TYR A 65 -7.47 -27.72 -12.23
N GLU A 66 -8.32 -28.73 -12.12
CA GLU A 66 -8.53 -29.48 -10.87
C GLU A 66 -7.38 -30.46 -10.59
N PRO A 67 -7.33 -31.05 -9.36
CA PRO A 67 -6.30 -32.03 -9.00
C PRO A 67 -6.22 -33.23 -9.95
N THR A 68 -7.31 -33.55 -10.63
CA THR A 68 -7.42 -34.62 -11.65
C THR A 68 -6.84 -34.27 -13.01
N GLU A 69 -6.19 -33.09 -13.12
CA GLU A 69 -5.70 -32.53 -14.38
C GLU A 69 -6.81 -32.20 -15.40
N GLU A 70 -8.05 -32.14 -14.94
CA GLU A 70 -9.18 -31.75 -15.79
C GLU A 70 -9.23 -30.22 -15.94
N LEU A 71 -9.23 -29.74 -17.20
CA LEU A 71 -9.38 -28.32 -17.50
C LEU A 71 -10.82 -27.87 -17.17
N LYS A 72 -10.96 -26.93 -16.24
CA LYS A 72 -12.27 -26.38 -15.83
C LYS A 72 -12.60 -25.06 -16.47
N THR A 73 -11.62 -24.20 -16.61
CA THR A 73 -11.83 -22.87 -17.16
C THR A 73 -10.63 -22.44 -17.96
N GLU A 74 -10.90 -21.86 -19.12
CA GLU A 74 -9.89 -21.21 -19.97
C GLU A 74 -10.45 -19.91 -20.51
N GLU A 75 -9.66 -18.84 -20.40
CA GLU A 75 -9.88 -17.58 -21.14
C GLU A 75 -8.55 -17.08 -21.72
N ALA A 76 -8.65 -16.35 -22.83
CA ALA A 76 -7.51 -15.72 -23.45
C ALA A 76 -7.83 -14.29 -23.90
N VAL A 77 -6.80 -13.47 -24.01
CA VAL A 77 -6.87 -12.11 -24.56
C VAL A 77 -5.66 -11.87 -25.47
N ILE A 78 -5.88 -11.21 -26.60
CA ILE A 78 -4.80 -10.78 -27.49
C ILE A 78 -4.44 -9.35 -27.13
N LEU A 79 -3.18 -9.11 -26.81
CA LEU A 79 -2.67 -7.79 -26.49
C LEU A 79 -2.79 -6.83 -27.68
N GLN A 80 -3.27 -5.62 -27.39
CA GLN A 80 -3.39 -4.52 -28.34
C GLN A 80 -2.42 -3.38 -28.02
N THR A 81 -1.44 -3.64 -27.15
CA THR A 81 -0.51 -2.63 -26.64
C THR A 81 0.85 -3.25 -26.39
N ASP A 82 1.88 -2.43 -26.49
CA ASP A 82 3.26 -2.73 -26.08
C ASP A 82 3.58 -2.07 -24.73
N GLU A 83 2.64 -1.29 -24.15
CA GLU A 83 2.85 -0.61 -22.89
C GLU A 83 2.80 -1.61 -21.72
N ARG A 84 3.91 -1.78 -21.04
CA ARG A 84 4.09 -2.72 -19.91
C ARG A 84 3.00 -2.60 -18.84
N LYS A 85 2.62 -1.37 -18.49
CA LYS A 85 1.59 -1.11 -17.48
C LYS A 85 0.24 -1.67 -17.93
N GLU A 86 -0.10 -1.49 -19.19
CA GLU A 86 -1.37 -1.96 -19.72
C GLU A 86 -1.37 -3.48 -19.95
N ILE A 87 -0.24 -4.07 -20.35
CA ILE A 87 -0.08 -5.54 -20.37
C ILE A 87 -0.35 -6.15 -18.98
N LYS A 88 0.21 -5.57 -17.92
CA LYS A 88 -0.07 -6.00 -16.54
C LYS A 88 -1.54 -5.83 -16.14
N ASN A 89 -2.18 -4.78 -16.61
CA ASN A 89 -3.61 -4.55 -16.37
C ASN A 89 -4.46 -5.58 -17.09
N GLU A 90 -4.13 -5.91 -18.37
CA GLU A 90 -4.84 -6.95 -19.13
C GLU A 90 -4.72 -8.32 -18.46
N LEU A 91 -3.53 -8.69 -18.01
CA LEU A 91 -3.34 -9.93 -17.25
C LEU A 91 -4.18 -9.95 -15.96
N LYS A 92 -4.22 -8.85 -15.21
CA LYS A 92 -5.02 -8.75 -13.99
C LYS A 92 -6.53 -8.83 -14.30
N ARG A 93 -6.98 -8.20 -15.38
CA ARG A 93 -8.39 -8.27 -15.81
C ARG A 93 -8.77 -9.70 -16.20
N LEU A 94 -7.91 -10.36 -16.97
CA LEU A 94 -8.13 -11.74 -17.40
C LEU A 94 -8.18 -12.69 -16.18
N LEU A 95 -7.19 -12.61 -15.30
CA LEU A 95 -7.15 -13.38 -14.06
C LEU A 95 -8.39 -13.16 -13.20
N TYR A 96 -8.85 -11.91 -13.06
CA TYR A 96 -10.04 -11.60 -12.30
C TYR A 96 -11.30 -12.26 -12.90
N ARG A 97 -11.50 -12.15 -14.23
CA ARG A 97 -12.65 -12.78 -14.89
C ARG A 97 -12.67 -14.29 -14.69
N VAL A 98 -11.53 -14.94 -14.95
CA VAL A 98 -11.40 -16.39 -14.82
C VAL A 98 -11.67 -16.85 -13.38
N LEU A 99 -11.04 -16.20 -12.39
CA LEU A 99 -11.22 -16.54 -10.99
C LEU A 99 -12.64 -16.23 -10.49
N SER A 100 -13.21 -15.11 -10.90
CA SER A 100 -14.58 -14.72 -10.54
C SER A 100 -15.61 -15.71 -11.11
N ALA A 101 -15.44 -16.13 -12.35
CA ALA A 101 -16.30 -17.15 -12.98
C ALA A 101 -16.15 -18.52 -12.30
N HIS A 102 -14.92 -18.95 -12.01
CA HIS A 102 -14.65 -20.22 -11.38
C HIS A 102 -15.19 -20.32 -9.94
N THR A 103 -15.02 -19.24 -9.15
CA THR A 103 -15.44 -19.22 -7.73
C THR A 103 -16.86 -18.71 -7.53
N ASN A 104 -17.49 -18.17 -8.57
CA ASN A 104 -18.76 -17.43 -8.50
C ASN A 104 -18.73 -16.29 -7.46
N GLN A 105 -17.56 -15.64 -7.31
CA GLN A 105 -17.35 -14.54 -6.37
C GLN A 105 -16.96 -13.27 -7.10
N GLN A 106 -17.41 -12.13 -6.55
CA GLN A 106 -16.99 -10.81 -7.00
C GLN A 106 -16.31 -10.08 -5.83
N LEU A 107 -15.07 -9.63 -6.03
CA LEU A 107 -14.36 -8.87 -5.02
C LEU A 107 -14.81 -7.40 -5.07
N PRO A 108 -15.11 -6.77 -3.91
CA PRO A 108 -15.60 -5.38 -3.87
C PRO A 108 -14.66 -4.36 -4.55
N TRP A 109 -13.35 -4.58 -4.46
CA TRP A 109 -12.32 -3.77 -5.14
C TRP A 109 -11.89 -4.33 -6.50
N GLY A 110 -12.57 -5.35 -7.02
CA GLY A 110 -12.25 -5.98 -8.28
C GLY A 110 -10.82 -6.53 -8.33
N ASN A 111 -10.09 -6.20 -9.38
CA ASN A 111 -8.70 -6.64 -9.57
C ASN A 111 -7.65 -5.74 -8.90
N LEU A 112 -8.07 -4.71 -8.13
CA LEU A 112 -7.16 -3.88 -7.36
C LEU A 112 -6.57 -4.64 -6.17
N THR A 113 -5.25 -4.68 -6.09
CA THR A 113 -4.50 -5.36 -5.03
C THR A 113 -3.69 -4.40 -4.16
N GLY A 114 -3.79 -3.09 -4.43
CA GLY A 114 -3.09 -2.06 -3.66
C GLY A 114 -3.83 -1.67 -2.38
N ILE A 115 -3.08 -1.18 -1.40
CA ILE A 115 -3.63 -0.74 -0.11
C ILE A 115 -4.26 0.65 -0.13
N ARG A 116 -4.07 1.43 -1.21
CA ARG A 116 -4.61 2.81 -1.35
C ARG A 116 -5.34 2.98 -2.68
N PRO A 117 -6.52 2.38 -2.85
CA PRO A 117 -7.29 2.45 -4.09
C PRO A 117 -7.76 3.88 -4.43
N THR A 118 -7.86 4.77 -3.42
CA THR A 118 -8.22 6.19 -3.57
C THR A 118 -7.20 7.01 -4.34
N LYS A 119 -5.95 6.54 -4.47
CA LYS A 119 -4.93 7.22 -5.31
C LYS A 119 -5.34 7.33 -6.78
N ILE A 120 -6.09 6.36 -7.30
CA ILE A 120 -6.52 6.36 -8.70
C ILE A 120 -7.49 7.51 -8.97
N PRO A 121 -8.66 7.60 -8.27
CA PRO A 121 -9.55 8.73 -8.46
C PRO A 121 -8.89 10.07 -8.11
N MET A 122 -7.99 10.15 -7.13
CA MET A 122 -7.27 11.39 -6.81
C MET A 122 -6.46 11.88 -8.01
N ALA A 123 -5.61 11.03 -8.59
CA ALA A 123 -4.80 11.38 -9.75
C ALA A 123 -5.65 11.80 -10.97
N LEU A 124 -6.80 11.15 -11.19
CA LEU A 124 -7.72 11.49 -12.26
C LEU A 124 -8.45 12.82 -12.00
N LEU A 125 -8.81 13.13 -10.75
CA LEU A 125 -9.36 14.42 -10.36
C LEU A 125 -8.35 15.57 -10.56
N GLU A 126 -7.08 15.34 -10.28
CA GLU A 126 -6.00 16.30 -10.52
C GLU A 126 -5.81 16.56 -12.02
N GLN A 127 -6.05 15.57 -12.87
CA GLN A 127 -6.08 15.70 -14.32
C GLN A 127 -7.37 16.34 -14.86
N GLY A 128 -8.32 16.70 -14.00
CA GLY A 128 -9.56 17.37 -14.36
C GLY A 128 -10.70 16.43 -14.81
N TRP A 129 -10.60 15.12 -14.57
CA TRP A 129 -11.68 14.19 -14.89
C TRP A 129 -12.92 14.46 -14.06
N LYS A 130 -14.10 14.20 -14.64
CA LYS A 130 -15.38 14.26 -13.91
C LYS A 130 -15.59 12.99 -13.09
N ASN A 131 -16.30 13.10 -11.97
CA ASN A 131 -16.62 11.95 -11.12
C ASN A 131 -17.32 10.81 -11.87
N SER A 132 -18.19 11.13 -12.85
CA SER A 132 -18.86 10.15 -13.72
C SER A 132 -17.88 9.32 -14.56
N ASP A 133 -16.89 9.98 -15.12
CA ASP A 133 -15.90 9.37 -16.00
C ASP A 133 -14.94 8.49 -15.20
N ILE A 134 -14.54 9.00 -14.01
CA ILE A 134 -13.76 8.23 -13.04
C ILE A 134 -14.52 6.99 -12.59
N ALA A 135 -15.84 7.12 -12.30
CA ALA A 135 -16.65 5.98 -11.92
C ALA A 135 -16.75 4.92 -13.03
N SER A 136 -16.89 5.36 -14.27
CA SER A 136 -16.91 4.46 -15.42
C SER A 136 -15.56 3.77 -15.62
N TYR A 137 -14.47 4.52 -15.51
CA TYR A 137 -13.10 4.01 -15.61
C TYR A 137 -12.78 2.98 -14.52
N MET A 138 -13.11 3.27 -13.26
CA MET A 138 -12.88 2.36 -12.13
C MET A 138 -13.60 1.01 -12.32
N ARG A 139 -14.85 1.05 -12.79
CA ARG A 139 -15.64 -0.16 -13.04
C ARG A 139 -15.17 -0.95 -14.24
N SER A 140 -14.87 -0.29 -15.35
CA SER A 140 -14.47 -0.97 -16.58
C SER A 140 -13.04 -1.51 -16.54
N THR A 141 -12.13 -0.77 -15.91
CA THR A 141 -10.70 -1.12 -15.86
C THR A 141 -10.35 -2.03 -14.70
N TYR A 142 -10.97 -1.77 -13.54
CA TYR A 142 -10.62 -2.48 -12.30
C TYR A 142 -11.71 -3.38 -11.75
N TYR A 143 -12.90 -3.41 -12.37
CA TYR A 143 -14.06 -4.20 -11.92
C TYR A 143 -14.51 -3.89 -10.48
N THR A 144 -14.29 -2.66 -10.01
CA THR A 144 -14.71 -2.23 -8.68
C THR A 144 -16.24 -2.18 -8.59
N SER A 145 -16.80 -2.56 -7.44
CA SER A 145 -18.22 -2.44 -7.19
C SER A 145 -18.69 -0.97 -7.20
N ASN A 146 -19.99 -0.74 -7.41
CA ASN A 146 -20.56 0.61 -7.36
C ASN A 146 -20.29 1.28 -6.02
N GLU A 147 -20.45 0.54 -4.92
CA GLU A 147 -20.22 1.03 -3.56
C GLU A 147 -18.76 1.48 -3.34
N LYS A 148 -17.80 0.61 -3.71
CA LYS A 148 -16.37 0.94 -3.53
C LYS A 148 -15.88 2.02 -4.48
N THR A 149 -16.43 2.09 -5.68
CA THR A 149 -16.21 3.18 -6.62
C THR A 149 -16.69 4.52 -6.03
N ALA A 150 -17.91 4.57 -5.54
CA ALA A 150 -18.46 5.78 -4.92
C ALA A 150 -17.67 6.20 -3.69
N LEU A 151 -17.31 5.25 -2.82
CA LEU A 151 -16.48 5.50 -1.64
C LEU A 151 -15.11 6.09 -2.03
N ALA A 152 -14.42 5.48 -3.01
CA ALA A 152 -13.10 5.94 -3.44
C ALA A 152 -13.14 7.38 -4.00
N ILE A 153 -14.16 7.70 -4.79
CA ILE A 153 -14.35 9.04 -5.37
C ILE A 153 -14.69 10.05 -4.26
N ALA A 154 -15.57 9.69 -3.32
CA ALA A 154 -15.94 10.57 -2.21
C ALA A 154 -14.73 10.90 -1.33
N ILE A 155 -13.92 9.90 -0.99
CA ILE A 155 -12.67 10.10 -0.23
C ILE A 155 -11.70 10.98 -1.01
N ALA A 156 -11.46 10.71 -2.30
CA ALA A 156 -10.54 11.49 -3.12
C ALA A 156 -10.96 12.97 -3.23
N ASN A 157 -12.26 13.25 -3.40
CA ASN A 157 -12.77 14.63 -3.40
C ASN A 157 -12.57 15.32 -2.05
N ARG A 158 -12.78 14.59 -0.93
CA ARG A 158 -12.56 15.11 0.42
C ARG A 158 -11.07 15.37 0.68
N GLU A 159 -10.20 14.42 0.36
CA GLU A 159 -8.74 14.59 0.45
C GLU A 159 -8.28 15.80 -0.35
N ARG A 160 -8.71 15.93 -1.61
CA ARG A 160 -8.37 17.10 -2.45
C ARG A 160 -8.81 18.43 -1.82
N HIS A 161 -9.97 18.45 -1.15
CA HIS A 161 -10.45 19.65 -0.47
C HIS A 161 -9.61 19.97 0.77
N LEU A 162 -9.26 18.97 1.57
CA LEU A 162 -8.44 19.16 2.78
C LEU A 162 -6.99 19.53 2.45
N LEU A 163 -6.45 18.92 1.40
CA LEU A 163 -5.05 19.10 1.01
C LEU A 163 -4.78 20.35 0.16
N LYS A 164 -5.83 21.09 -0.27
CA LYS A 164 -5.68 22.28 -1.12
C LYS A 164 -4.83 23.40 -0.48
N ASP A 165 -4.81 23.45 0.86
CA ASP A 165 -4.11 24.47 1.62
C ASP A 165 -2.70 24.01 2.06
N ILE A 166 -2.27 22.84 1.63
CA ILE A 166 -0.91 22.31 1.88
C ILE A 166 0.03 22.80 0.78
N ASN A 167 1.13 23.40 1.20
CA ASN A 167 2.18 23.84 0.29
C ASN A 167 3.08 22.67 -0.10
N TYR A 168 2.79 22.01 -1.24
CA TYR A 168 3.56 20.85 -1.70
C TYR A 168 4.92 21.23 -2.31
N GLU A 169 5.09 22.44 -2.79
CA GLU A 169 6.34 22.86 -3.47
C GLU A 169 7.41 23.29 -2.47
N ASN A 170 7.00 24.07 -1.45
CA ASN A 170 7.91 24.65 -0.47
C ASN A 170 7.63 24.20 0.97
N GLY A 171 6.72 23.25 1.17
CA GLY A 171 6.37 22.70 2.47
C GLY A 171 6.94 21.31 2.68
N TYR A 172 6.95 20.90 3.95
CA TYR A 172 7.34 19.54 4.37
C TYR A 172 6.52 19.05 5.55
N SER A 173 6.56 17.75 5.77
CA SER A 173 6.00 17.09 6.96
C SER A 173 7.13 16.53 7.79
N LEU A 174 7.09 16.74 9.10
CA LEU A 174 8.07 16.23 10.04
C LEU A 174 7.53 14.94 10.69
N TYR A 175 8.28 13.85 10.56
CA TYR A 175 8.03 12.62 11.30
C TYR A 175 9.07 12.44 12.40
N VAL A 176 8.60 12.30 13.63
CA VAL A 176 9.45 12.05 14.81
C VAL A 176 9.23 10.63 15.28
N GLY A 177 10.26 9.80 15.17
CA GLY A 177 10.18 8.39 15.51
C GLY A 177 10.50 8.13 16.98
N ILE A 178 9.62 7.44 17.71
CA ILE A 178 9.89 6.92 19.06
C ILE A 178 9.88 5.39 18.99
N PRO A 179 11.04 4.71 19.04
CA PRO A 179 11.12 3.27 18.77
C PRO A 179 10.67 2.41 19.97
N PHE A 180 10.29 2.99 21.09
CA PHE A 180 9.98 2.27 22.31
C PHE A 180 8.51 1.87 22.40
N CYS A 181 8.25 0.67 22.93
CA CYS A 181 6.91 0.16 23.22
C CYS A 181 6.88 -0.45 24.64
N PRO A 182 5.74 -0.45 25.34
CA PRO A 182 5.61 -1.19 26.60
C PRO A 182 5.87 -2.68 26.41
N SER A 183 5.36 -3.26 25.31
CA SER A 183 5.59 -4.63 24.86
C SER A 183 5.44 -4.73 23.34
N ILE A 184 5.96 -5.80 22.72
CA ILE A 184 5.82 -6.04 21.28
C ILE A 184 4.48 -6.74 21.03
N CYS A 185 3.62 -6.15 20.19
CA CYS A 185 2.37 -6.77 19.77
C CYS A 185 2.63 -7.96 18.85
N LEU A 186 1.88 -9.04 18.99
CA LEU A 186 2.03 -10.27 18.22
C LEU A 186 1.98 -10.05 16.69
N TYR A 187 1.22 -9.07 16.25
CA TYR A 187 1.01 -8.73 14.83
C TYR A 187 1.89 -7.60 14.32
N CYS A 188 2.78 -7.04 15.16
CA CYS A 188 3.55 -5.86 14.79
C CYS A 188 4.71 -6.21 13.88
N SER A 189 4.81 -5.51 12.74
CA SER A 189 5.92 -5.61 11.79
C SER A 189 6.87 -4.40 11.84
N PHE A 190 6.61 -3.44 12.73
CA PHE A 190 7.45 -2.26 12.87
C PHE A 190 8.69 -2.55 13.71
N SER A 191 9.74 -1.77 13.48
CA SER A 191 10.93 -1.78 14.33
C SER A 191 10.58 -1.15 15.66
N SER A 192 10.30 -1.98 16.67
CA SER A 192 9.95 -1.56 18.02
C SER A 192 10.83 -2.25 19.06
N SER A 193 11.15 -1.55 20.13
CA SER A 193 12.00 -2.02 21.21
C SER A 193 11.26 -1.98 22.54
N PRO A 194 11.23 -3.08 23.32
CA PRO A 194 10.60 -3.07 24.64
C PRO A 194 11.29 -2.09 25.56
N ILE A 195 10.52 -1.16 26.14
CA ILE A 195 11.06 -0.13 27.06
C ILE A 195 11.76 -0.74 28.28
N SER A 196 11.31 -1.92 28.72
CA SER A 196 11.91 -2.64 29.86
C SER A 196 13.39 -2.97 29.65
N ILE A 197 13.83 -3.10 28.39
CA ILE A 197 15.24 -3.38 28.05
C ILE A 197 16.02 -2.07 27.85
N TRP A 198 15.36 -1.01 27.36
CA TRP A 198 16.01 0.20 26.91
C TRP A 198 15.81 1.41 27.82
N LYS A 199 15.17 1.23 28.99
CA LYS A 199 14.81 2.33 29.90
C LYS A 199 15.96 3.26 30.21
N ASP A 200 17.15 2.73 30.47
CA ASP A 200 18.35 3.50 30.82
C ASP A 200 18.97 4.24 29.59
N GLN A 201 18.51 3.97 28.38
CA GLN A 201 18.99 4.58 27.15
C GLN A 201 18.02 5.62 26.56
N VAL A 202 16.84 5.77 27.12
CA VAL A 202 15.80 6.67 26.59
C VAL A 202 16.29 8.12 26.58
N ASP A 203 16.92 8.60 27.65
CA ASP A 203 17.41 9.97 27.72
C ASP A 203 18.54 10.21 26.72
N ALA A 204 19.45 9.25 26.55
CA ALA A 204 20.50 9.34 25.55
C ALA A 204 19.92 9.35 24.12
N TYR A 205 18.86 8.58 23.88
CA TYR A 205 18.09 8.62 22.63
C TYR A 205 17.47 9.99 22.40
N LEU A 206 16.81 10.57 23.38
CA LEU A 206 16.21 11.90 23.30
C LEU A 206 17.27 13.00 23.10
N ASP A 207 18.43 12.86 23.69
CA ASP A 207 19.56 13.77 23.43
C ASP A 207 20.02 13.74 21.98
N ALA A 208 20.08 12.55 21.38
CA ALA A 208 20.42 12.39 19.98
C ALA A 208 19.30 12.95 19.08
N LEU A 209 18.04 12.64 19.39
CA LEU A 209 16.88 13.12 18.65
C LEU A 209 16.77 14.65 18.68
N CYS A 210 17.05 15.29 19.83
CA CYS A 210 17.09 16.75 19.94
C CYS A 210 18.15 17.37 19.01
N LYS A 211 19.29 16.71 18.81
CA LYS A 211 20.33 17.17 17.85
C LYS A 211 19.85 17.03 16.40
N GLU A 212 19.12 15.95 16.09
CA GLU A 212 18.51 15.78 14.76
C GLU A 212 17.42 16.82 14.51
N ILE A 213 16.64 17.18 15.52
CA ILE A 213 15.65 18.27 15.46
C ILE A 213 16.34 19.61 15.18
N ASP A 214 17.46 19.93 15.88
CA ASP A 214 18.24 21.14 15.61
C ASP A 214 18.73 21.17 14.16
N TYR A 215 19.33 20.07 13.69
CA TYR A 215 19.78 19.98 12.31
C TYR A 215 18.64 20.10 11.30
N ALA A 216 17.50 19.42 11.53
CA ALA A 216 16.35 19.50 10.64
C ALA A 216 15.78 20.93 10.57
N SER A 217 15.69 21.63 11.72
CA SER A 217 15.18 23.00 11.76
C SER A 217 16.06 23.95 10.95
N GLU A 218 17.39 23.78 10.96
CA GLU A 218 18.34 24.57 10.17
C GLU A 218 18.30 24.19 8.68
N ALA A 219 18.25 22.88 8.37
CA ALA A 219 18.26 22.38 7.00
C ALA A 219 16.96 22.73 6.22
N PHE A 220 15.85 22.92 6.91
CA PHE A 220 14.56 23.27 6.34
C PHE A 220 14.05 24.65 6.74
N ALA A 221 14.95 25.56 7.16
CA ALA A 221 14.60 26.90 7.63
C ALA A 221 13.90 27.78 6.57
N ASP A 222 14.11 27.50 5.29
CA ASP A 222 13.46 28.16 4.15
C ASP A 222 12.14 27.48 3.70
N LYS A 223 11.71 26.44 4.41
CA LYS A 223 10.52 25.64 4.09
C LYS A 223 9.40 25.85 5.11
N GLU A 224 8.17 25.60 4.66
CA GLU A 224 6.97 25.68 5.49
C GLU A 224 6.66 24.30 6.15
N LEU A 225 6.59 24.25 7.48
CA LEU A 225 6.18 23.05 8.19
C LEU A 225 4.65 22.89 8.10
N ASN A 226 4.20 21.87 7.38
CA ASN A 226 2.78 21.61 7.18
C ASN A 226 2.19 20.68 8.25
N THR A 227 2.89 19.61 8.63
CA THR A 227 2.41 18.62 9.60
C THR A 227 3.54 18.11 10.47
N VAL A 228 3.21 17.76 11.72
CA VAL A 228 4.08 17.03 12.64
C VAL A 228 3.39 15.71 13.00
N TYR A 229 4.12 14.63 12.92
CA TYR A 229 3.63 13.31 13.31
C TYR A 229 4.67 12.63 14.20
N ILE A 230 4.29 12.34 15.44
CA ILE A 230 5.10 11.61 16.43
C ILE A 230 4.57 10.19 16.51
N GLY A 231 5.36 9.21 16.07
CA GLY A 231 4.92 7.83 15.95
C GLY A 231 6.08 6.83 16.05
N GLY A 232 5.88 5.65 15.49
CA GLY A 232 6.89 4.58 15.43
C GLY A 232 6.54 3.37 16.28
N GLY A 233 7.04 3.30 17.52
CA GLY A 233 6.63 2.33 18.51
C GLY A 233 5.38 2.81 19.23
N THR A 234 5.55 3.44 20.38
CA THR A 234 4.46 4.07 21.14
C THR A 234 5.01 5.31 21.83
N PRO A 235 4.82 6.51 21.28
CA PRO A 235 5.35 7.75 21.85
C PRO A 235 4.99 7.97 23.33
N THR A 236 3.78 7.60 23.72
CA THR A 236 3.28 7.69 25.10
C THR A 236 3.88 6.67 26.06
N THR A 237 4.88 5.89 25.63
CA THR A 237 5.74 5.08 26.49
C THR A 237 6.80 5.93 27.20
N LEU A 238 7.11 7.10 26.66
CA LEU A 238 7.97 8.08 27.32
C LEU A 238 7.33 8.55 28.62
N GLU A 239 8.18 8.83 29.62
CA GLU A 239 7.71 9.50 30.83
C GLU A 239 7.19 10.91 30.49
N PRO A 240 6.22 11.47 31.24
CA PRO A 240 5.66 12.79 30.95
C PRO A 240 6.72 13.89 30.75
N THR A 241 7.73 13.93 31.61
CA THR A 241 8.83 14.90 31.52
C THR A 241 9.71 14.71 30.29
N GLN A 242 9.83 13.47 29.79
CA GLN A 242 10.57 13.16 28.56
C GLN A 242 9.79 13.59 27.32
N LEU A 243 8.48 13.36 27.33
CA LEU A 243 7.61 13.80 26.25
C LEU A 243 7.49 15.31 26.19
N ASP A 244 7.30 15.95 27.35
CA ASP A 244 7.29 17.42 27.50
C ASP A 244 8.57 18.06 26.94
N ARG A 245 9.72 17.52 27.32
CA ARG A 245 11.02 17.94 26.78
C ARG A 245 11.08 17.87 25.25
N LEU A 246 10.55 16.79 24.65
CA LEU A 246 10.49 16.62 23.21
C LEU A 246 9.56 17.63 22.54
N LEU A 247 8.36 17.82 23.10
CA LEU A 247 7.36 18.76 22.59
C LEU A 247 7.87 20.19 22.65
N THR A 248 8.42 20.61 23.80
CA THR A 248 9.05 21.93 23.99
C THR A 248 10.17 22.13 22.96
N LYS A 249 11.04 21.13 22.75
CA LYS A 249 12.11 21.23 21.76
C LYS A 249 11.60 21.45 20.34
N LEU A 250 10.51 20.80 19.96
CA LEU A 250 9.87 20.98 18.65
C LEU A 250 9.27 22.39 18.52
N GLU A 251 8.58 22.85 19.56
CA GLU A 251 7.97 24.17 19.58
C GLU A 251 9.00 25.31 19.51
N GLU A 252 10.14 25.15 20.20
CA GLU A 252 11.24 26.14 20.16
C GLU A 252 11.95 26.22 18.80
N ARG A 253 11.94 25.12 18.03
CA ARG A 253 12.75 25.02 16.79
C ARG A 253 11.96 25.19 15.51
N PHE A 254 10.65 25.00 15.52
CA PHE A 254 9.82 25.08 14.31
C PHE A 254 8.70 26.14 14.45
N ASP A 255 8.43 26.82 13.37
CA ASP A 255 7.30 27.75 13.27
C ASP A 255 6.00 27.00 12.97
N TYR A 256 5.06 27.00 13.93
CA TYR A 256 3.77 26.34 13.84
C TYR A 256 2.67 27.22 13.21
N SER A 257 2.99 28.45 12.77
CA SER A 257 1.99 29.39 12.23
C SER A 257 1.24 28.84 11.00
N ARG A 258 1.85 27.92 10.26
CA ARG A 258 1.29 27.26 9.08
C ARG A 258 0.97 25.78 9.31
N LEU A 259 1.17 25.29 10.51
CA LEU A 259 0.91 23.89 10.88
C LEU A 259 -0.57 23.56 10.67
N ARG A 260 -0.85 22.43 10.01
CA ARG A 260 -2.21 21.94 9.71
C ARG A 260 -2.61 20.74 10.55
N GLU A 261 -1.64 19.97 10.97
CA GLU A 261 -1.86 18.78 11.78
C GLU A 261 -0.68 18.56 12.72
N PHE A 262 -0.99 18.25 13.98
CA PHE A 262 -0.04 17.76 14.96
C PHE A 262 -0.60 16.46 15.55
N THR A 263 0.03 15.34 15.25
CA THR A 263 -0.45 14.02 15.68
C THR A 263 0.58 13.32 16.57
N VAL A 264 0.11 12.79 17.68
CA VAL A 264 0.90 11.92 18.56
C VAL A 264 0.20 10.57 18.70
N GLU A 265 0.88 9.49 18.36
CA GLU A 265 0.34 8.13 18.54
C GLU A 265 0.27 7.77 20.02
N ALA A 266 -0.93 7.34 20.47
CA ALA A 266 -1.23 7.01 21.88
C ALA A 266 -2.12 5.76 21.99
N GLY A 267 -1.93 4.78 21.11
CA GLY A 267 -2.83 3.63 20.94
C GLY A 267 -2.73 2.52 22.00
N ARG A 268 -1.91 2.67 23.07
CA ARG A 268 -1.67 1.62 24.06
C ARG A 268 -2.28 1.95 25.41
N PRO A 269 -3.11 1.03 25.98
CA PRO A 269 -3.74 1.26 27.29
C PRO A 269 -2.77 1.21 28.47
N ASP A 270 -1.58 0.62 28.27
CA ASP A 270 -0.50 0.48 29.25
C ASP A 270 0.57 1.59 29.10
N SER A 271 0.22 2.70 28.44
CA SER A 271 1.07 3.89 28.31
C SER A 271 0.65 4.99 29.28
N HIS A 272 1.52 5.99 29.47
CA HIS A 272 1.29 7.12 30.40
C HIS A 272 0.29 8.16 29.87
N LEU A 273 -0.71 7.75 29.09
CA LEU A 273 -1.68 8.64 28.44
C LEU A 273 -2.37 9.62 29.41
N PHE A 274 -2.70 9.15 30.63
CA PHE A 274 -3.37 10.00 31.61
C PHE A 274 -2.50 11.16 32.13
N SER A 275 -1.18 11.00 32.08
CA SER A 275 -0.24 12.06 32.45
C SER A 275 -0.10 13.14 31.37
N LEU A 276 -0.54 12.87 30.14
CA LEU A 276 -0.53 13.83 29.03
C LEU A 276 -1.72 14.79 29.09
N LEU A 277 -2.80 14.43 29.79
CA LEU A 277 -3.97 15.31 29.95
C LEU A 277 -3.68 16.52 30.84
N ASP A 278 -2.55 16.51 31.58
CA ASP A 278 -2.06 17.62 32.39
C ASP A 278 -1.12 18.56 31.61
N LEU A 279 -0.82 18.24 30.32
CA LEU A 279 -0.05 19.13 29.44
C LEU A 279 -1.02 20.09 28.74
N ASP A 280 -0.89 21.37 29.02
CA ASP A 280 -1.66 22.47 28.40
C ASP A 280 -1.14 22.74 26.96
N TYR A 281 -1.36 21.82 26.00
CA TYR A 281 -1.00 22.00 24.57
C TYR A 281 -2.22 22.14 23.68
#